data_fa694cdb72823e19b718a7c91f4bbc92
#
_entry.id   fa694cdb72823e19b718a7c91f4bbc92
#
_cell.length_a   1.000
_cell.length_b   1.000
_cell.length_c   1.000
_cell.angle_alpha   90.00
_cell.angle_beta   90.00
_cell.angle_gamma   90.00
#
_symmetry.space_group_name_H-M   'P 1'
#
loop_
_entity.id
_entity.type
_entity.pdbx_description
1 polymer ?
#
loop_
_entity_poly.entity_id
_entity_poly.type
_entity_poly.pdbx_seq_one_letter_code
_entity_poly.pdbx_strand_id
1 'polypeptide(L)'
;LNALGYKLIEKTIIIKANEQLTWNADLTNFQNTLNDIVISGTLKEVIRTESPVPVEVFTPIFFKKNPTANIYEALQNVNGVRPQLNCNVCNTGDIHINGLEGPYTMILIDGMPIVSSLSTVYGLSGIPNSLIERIEVVKGTASSLYGSEAVGGLINIITKKATSAPKLTLDVFTTSWRELNADGGFKFKIPKTADVLTGINYFNFQNLFS
;
A
#
# COMPACT_ATOMS: atom_id res chain seq x y z
N LEU A 1 -26.55 -2.06 -15.01
CA LEU A 1 -25.95 -3.35 -15.33
C LEU A 1 -24.51 -3.36 -14.85
N ASN A 2 -24.17 -4.32 -13.99
CA ASN A 2 -22.83 -4.47 -13.45
C ASN A 2 -22.33 -5.87 -13.76
N ALA A 3 -21.21 -5.99 -14.47
CA ALA A 3 -20.55 -7.26 -14.76
C ALA A 3 -19.06 -7.13 -14.49
N LEU A 4 -18.45 -8.17 -13.93
CA LEU A 4 -17.04 -8.18 -13.59
C LEU A 4 -16.19 -8.04 -14.87
N GLY A 5 -15.28 -7.05 -14.89
CA GLY A 5 -14.44 -6.76 -16.07
C GLY A 5 -15.07 -5.85 -17.12
N TYR A 6 -16.26 -5.29 -16.88
CA TYR A 6 -16.94 -4.38 -17.79
C TYR A 6 -17.27 -3.05 -17.11
N LYS A 7 -17.32 -1.98 -17.90
CA LYS A 7 -17.68 -0.65 -17.43
C LYS A 7 -19.14 -0.63 -16.94
N LEU A 8 -19.39 -0.06 -15.77
CA LEU A 8 -20.75 0.11 -15.26
C LEU A 8 -21.59 0.93 -16.25
N ILE A 9 -22.75 0.38 -16.63
CA ILE A 9 -23.72 1.07 -17.48
C ILE A 9 -24.98 1.31 -16.65
N GLU A 10 -25.34 2.58 -16.50
CA GLU A 10 -26.58 3.00 -15.85
C GLU A 10 -27.46 3.70 -16.89
N LYS A 11 -28.72 3.27 -16.98
CA LYS A 11 -29.73 3.89 -17.83
C LYS A 11 -31.05 3.96 -17.08
N THR A 12 -31.60 5.14 -16.97
CA THR A 12 -32.93 5.35 -16.44
C THR A 12 -33.95 5.05 -17.52
N ILE A 13 -34.88 4.15 -17.25
CA ILE A 13 -35.93 3.69 -18.18
C ILE A 13 -37.28 3.97 -17.54
N ILE A 14 -38.14 4.66 -18.27
CA ILE A 14 -39.55 4.89 -17.89
C ILE A 14 -40.41 4.00 -18.77
N ILE A 15 -41.10 3.02 -18.17
CA ILE A 15 -41.99 2.08 -18.88
C ILE A 15 -43.43 2.49 -18.58
N LYS A 16 -44.23 2.67 -19.64
CA LYS A 16 -45.67 2.93 -19.52
C LYS A 16 -46.46 1.61 -19.37
N ALA A 17 -47.67 1.69 -18.86
CA ALA A 17 -48.52 0.51 -18.71
C ALA A 17 -48.73 -0.18 -20.07
N ASN A 18 -48.50 -1.51 -20.12
CA ASN A 18 -48.56 -2.38 -21.30
C ASN A 18 -47.45 -2.15 -22.36
N GLU A 19 -46.36 -1.50 -22.01
CA GLU A 19 -45.20 -1.33 -22.89
C GLU A 19 -44.14 -2.38 -22.59
N GLN A 20 -43.61 -3.06 -23.61
CA GLN A 20 -42.44 -3.92 -23.50
C GLN A 20 -41.23 -3.19 -24.09
N LEU A 21 -40.22 -3.01 -23.28
CA LEU A 21 -38.94 -2.43 -23.70
C LEU A 21 -37.84 -3.49 -23.72
N THR A 22 -37.26 -3.72 -24.88
CA THR A 22 -36.05 -4.52 -25.01
C THR A 22 -34.83 -3.59 -25.05
N TRP A 23 -33.94 -3.72 -24.10
CA TRP A 23 -32.69 -2.96 -24.08
C TRP A 23 -31.49 -3.89 -24.27
N ASN A 24 -30.79 -3.69 -25.38
CA ASN A 24 -29.51 -4.32 -25.64
C ASN A 24 -28.40 -3.40 -25.11
N ALA A 25 -27.56 -3.92 -24.22
CA ALA A 25 -26.43 -3.17 -23.66
C ALA A 25 -25.13 -3.72 -24.24
N ASP A 26 -24.39 -2.90 -24.95
CA ASP A 26 -23.04 -3.23 -25.39
C ASP A 26 -22.07 -3.04 -24.23
N LEU A 27 -21.53 -4.13 -23.72
CA LEU A 27 -20.58 -4.12 -22.63
C LEU A 27 -19.19 -3.83 -23.19
N THR A 28 -18.65 -2.67 -22.85
CA THR A 28 -17.25 -2.35 -23.12
C THR A 28 -16.35 -2.92 -22.03
N ASN A 29 -15.31 -3.65 -22.43
CA ASN A 29 -14.32 -4.16 -21.50
C ASN A 29 -13.73 -3.00 -20.68
N PHE A 30 -13.85 -3.11 -19.36
CA PHE A 30 -13.14 -2.23 -18.45
C PHE A 30 -11.75 -2.83 -18.25
N GLN A 31 -10.87 -2.64 -19.22
CA GLN A 31 -9.45 -2.76 -18.95
C GLN A 31 -9.09 -1.57 -18.10
N ASN A 32 -9.08 -1.79 -16.79
CA ASN A 32 -8.41 -0.91 -15.88
C ASN A 32 -6.90 -1.08 -16.14
N THR A 33 -6.41 -0.54 -17.23
CA THR A 33 -5.03 -0.10 -17.28
C THR A 33 -4.99 1.06 -16.29
N LEU A 34 -4.89 0.72 -15.00
CA LEU A 34 -4.44 1.66 -14.02
C LEU A 34 -3.12 2.16 -14.57
N ASN A 35 -3.13 3.36 -15.10
CA ASN A 35 -1.92 4.12 -15.32
C ASN A 35 -1.40 4.41 -13.91
N ASP A 36 -0.82 3.38 -13.27
CA ASP A 36 -0.22 3.53 -11.96
C ASP A 36 0.84 4.59 -12.10
N ILE A 37 0.62 5.71 -11.46
CA ILE A 37 1.61 6.77 -11.36
C ILE A 37 2.62 6.31 -10.32
N VAL A 38 3.88 6.29 -10.69
CA VAL A 38 5.01 5.91 -9.82
C VAL A 38 5.98 7.07 -9.70
N ILE A 39 6.64 7.15 -8.58
CA ILE A 39 7.62 8.21 -8.28
C ILE A 39 9.02 7.63 -8.16
N SER A 40 9.14 6.42 -7.65
CA SER A 40 10.40 5.80 -7.25
C SER A 40 11.38 5.58 -8.40
N GLY A 41 10.88 5.46 -9.63
CA GLY A 41 11.74 5.24 -10.81
C GLY A 41 12.42 6.48 -11.36
N THR A 42 11.92 7.69 -11.04
CA THR A 42 12.39 8.94 -11.69
C THR A 42 12.44 10.15 -10.78
N LEU A 43 12.08 10.02 -9.48
CA LEU A 43 11.87 11.13 -8.54
C LEU A 43 10.75 12.10 -8.95
N LYS A 44 9.97 11.76 -9.95
CA LYS A 44 8.82 12.52 -10.45
C LYS A 44 7.66 11.56 -10.70
N GLU A 45 6.45 12.09 -10.63
CA GLU A 45 5.26 11.33 -11.02
C GLU A 45 5.30 10.99 -12.51
N VAL A 46 5.41 9.72 -12.84
CA VAL A 46 5.37 9.20 -14.21
C VAL A 46 4.44 8.00 -14.29
N ILE A 47 3.91 7.72 -15.46
CA ILE A 47 3.17 6.48 -15.68
C ILE A 47 4.14 5.30 -15.53
N ARG A 48 3.75 4.26 -14.79
CA ARG A 48 4.60 3.10 -14.51
C ARG A 48 5.25 2.48 -15.76
N THR A 49 4.53 2.46 -16.88
CA THR A 49 5.02 1.94 -18.15
C THR A 49 6.08 2.83 -18.82
N GLU A 50 6.17 4.09 -18.42
CA GLU A 50 7.14 5.06 -18.94
C GLU A 50 8.36 5.20 -18.01
N SER A 51 8.33 4.52 -16.85
CA SER A 51 9.46 4.51 -15.92
C SER A 51 10.66 3.77 -16.55
N PRO A 52 11.85 4.37 -16.57
CA PRO A 52 13.06 3.73 -17.09
C PRO A 52 13.53 2.56 -16.21
N VAL A 53 13.08 2.52 -14.97
CA VAL A 53 13.37 1.45 -14.02
C VAL A 53 12.07 0.72 -13.74
N PRO A 54 12.05 -0.63 -13.75
CA PRO A 54 10.85 -1.39 -13.45
C PRO A 54 10.41 -1.15 -11.98
N VAL A 55 9.20 -0.62 -11.82
CA VAL A 55 8.59 -0.37 -10.52
C VAL A 55 7.39 -1.29 -10.35
N GLU A 56 7.40 -2.08 -9.30
CA GLU A 56 6.24 -2.85 -8.86
C GLU A 56 5.40 -2.04 -7.88
N VAL A 57 4.09 -2.03 -8.07
CA VAL A 57 3.16 -1.28 -7.23
C VAL A 57 2.25 -2.22 -6.49
N PHE A 58 2.20 -2.09 -5.18
CA PHE A 58 1.36 -2.88 -4.28
C PHE A 58 0.38 -1.95 -3.56
N THR A 59 -0.90 -2.18 -3.79
CA THR A 59 -1.97 -1.42 -3.14
C THR A 59 -2.41 -2.10 -1.83
N PRO A 60 -3.13 -1.40 -0.93
CA PRO A 60 -3.67 -2.01 0.28
C PRO A 60 -4.54 -3.24 0.02
N ILE A 61 -5.20 -3.33 -1.14
CA ILE A 61 -5.99 -4.50 -1.52
C ILE A 61 -5.11 -5.76 -1.64
N PHE A 62 -3.88 -5.62 -2.12
CA PHE A 62 -2.94 -6.74 -2.19
C PHE A 62 -2.63 -7.28 -0.79
N PHE A 63 -2.37 -6.39 0.17
CA PHE A 63 -2.04 -6.77 1.54
C PHE A 63 -3.26 -7.30 2.31
N LYS A 64 -4.47 -6.85 2.00
CA LYS A 64 -5.70 -7.38 2.60
C LYS A 64 -5.99 -8.84 2.25
N LYS A 65 -5.42 -9.36 1.16
CA LYS A 65 -5.53 -10.78 0.80
C LYS A 65 -4.74 -11.69 1.75
N ASN A 66 -3.66 -11.16 2.31
CA ASN A 66 -2.83 -11.82 3.32
C ASN A 66 -2.64 -10.82 4.47
N PRO A 67 -3.63 -10.67 5.36
CA PRO A 67 -3.57 -9.67 6.41
C PRO A 67 -2.42 -9.93 7.38
N THR A 68 -1.68 -8.89 7.69
CA THR A 68 -0.54 -8.86 8.60
C THR A 68 -0.69 -7.70 9.57
N ALA A 69 -0.05 -7.81 10.74
CA ALA A 69 -0.18 -6.81 11.80
C ALA A 69 0.37 -5.43 11.39
N ASN A 70 1.40 -5.41 10.55
CA ASN A 70 2.08 -4.19 10.12
C ASN A 70 2.66 -4.34 8.71
N ILE A 71 3.16 -3.21 8.17
CA ILE A 71 3.74 -3.16 6.83
C ILE A 71 5.02 -3.98 6.72
N TYR A 72 5.85 -3.98 7.75
CA TYR A 72 7.10 -4.73 7.74
C TYR A 72 6.83 -6.21 7.47
N GLU A 73 5.85 -6.78 8.16
CA GLU A 73 5.42 -8.17 7.91
C GLU A 73 4.72 -8.32 6.55
N ALA A 74 3.94 -7.33 6.14
CA ALA A 74 3.23 -7.35 4.87
C ALA A 74 4.17 -7.49 3.66
N LEU A 75 5.38 -6.94 3.75
CA LEU A 75 6.40 -7.03 2.71
C LEU A 75 6.89 -8.46 2.45
N GLN A 76 6.66 -9.43 3.35
CA GLN A 76 6.93 -10.85 3.10
C GLN A 76 6.10 -11.40 1.93
N ASN A 77 4.96 -10.79 1.63
CA ASN A 77 4.10 -11.18 0.51
C ASN A 77 4.61 -10.68 -0.85
N VAL A 78 5.65 -9.84 -0.85
CA VAL A 78 6.25 -9.30 -2.07
C VAL A 78 7.38 -10.21 -2.54
N ASN A 79 7.26 -10.73 -3.74
CA ASN A 79 8.28 -11.62 -4.30
C ASN A 79 9.65 -10.94 -4.31
N GLY A 80 10.69 -11.65 -3.85
CA GLY A 80 12.07 -11.14 -3.80
C GLY A 80 12.35 -10.13 -2.69
N VAL A 81 11.36 -9.80 -1.87
CA VAL A 81 11.52 -8.97 -0.67
C VAL A 81 11.41 -9.85 0.56
N ARG A 82 12.39 -9.80 1.45
CA ARG A 82 12.43 -10.61 2.65
C ARG A 82 12.77 -9.77 3.88
N PRO A 83 11.76 -9.37 4.66
CA PRO A 83 11.99 -8.83 5.99
C PRO A 83 12.64 -9.90 6.90
N GLN A 84 13.67 -9.53 7.61
CA GLN A 84 14.40 -10.40 8.51
C GLN A 84 14.66 -9.69 9.83
N LEU A 85 14.19 -10.28 10.93
CA LEU A 85 14.51 -9.81 12.26
C LEU A 85 15.92 -10.28 12.64
N ASN A 86 16.77 -9.34 13.01
CA ASN A 86 18.16 -9.61 13.42
C ASN A 86 18.25 -9.81 14.94
N CYS A 87 17.35 -9.18 15.70
CA CYS A 87 17.27 -9.29 17.14
C CYS A 87 15.80 -9.36 17.59
N ASN A 88 15.37 -10.53 18.08
CA ASN A 88 13.99 -10.70 18.54
C ASN A 88 13.69 -9.91 19.84
N VAL A 89 14.70 -9.70 20.69
CA VAL A 89 14.54 -8.95 21.95
C VAL A 89 14.47 -7.45 21.69
N CYS A 90 15.31 -6.96 20.77
CA CYS A 90 15.37 -5.54 20.41
C CYS A 90 14.32 -5.19 19.34
N ASN A 91 13.66 -6.17 18.74
CA ASN A 91 12.77 -6.04 17.58
C ASN A 91 13.41 -5.19 16.45
N THR A 92 14.70 -5.47 16.16
CA THR A 92 15.44 -4.81 15.07
C THR A 92 15.61 -5.78 13.92
N GLY A 93 15.59 -5.26 12.71
CA GLY A 93 15.72 -6.07 11.51
C GLY A 93 15.97 -5.24 10.27
N ASP A 94 16.16 -5.95 9.18
CA ASP A 94 16.44 -5.40 7.87
C ASP A 94 15.49 -5.99 6.83
N ILE A 95 15.45 -5.35 5.66
CA ILE A 95 14.72 -5.85 4.52
C ILE A 95 15.71 -6.17 3.42
N HIS A 96 15.70 -7.43 3.00
CA HIS A 96 16.56 -7.93 1.93
C HIS A 96 15.78 -7.89 0.62
N ILE A 97 16.40 -7.41 -0.45
CA ILE A 97 15.86 -7.48 -1.82
C ILE A 97 16.77 -8.36 -2.67
N ASN A 98 16.18 -9.39 -3.30
CA ASN A 98 16.90 -10.34 -4.16
C ASN A 98 18.13 -10.99 -3.50
N GLY A 99 18.09 -11.18 -2.18
CA GLY A 99 19.19 -11.76 -1.41
C GLY A 99 20.29 -10.78 -1.00
N LEU A 100 20.20 -9.50 -1.37
CA LEU A 100 21.10 -8.47 -0.88
C LEU A 100 20.66 -8.00 0.49
N GLU A 101 21.64 -7.76 1.37
CA GLU A 101 21.41 -7.39 2.76
C GLU A 101 20.80 -6.01 2.95
N GLY A 102 20.21 -5.77 4.11
CA GLY A 102 19.52 -4.54 4.48
C GLY A 102 20.25 -3.23 4.18
N PRO A 103 21.56 -3.11 4.42
CA PRO A 103 22.32 -1.89 4.09
C PRO A 103 22.29 -1.48 2.62
N TYR A 104 21.94 -2.41 1.73
CA TYR A 104 21.81 -2.17 0.28
C TYR A 104 20.37 -1.97 -0.18
N THR A 105 19.44 -1.96 0.76
CA THR A 105 18.01 -1.75 0.50
C THR A 105 17.56 -0.43 1.12
N MET A 106 17.24 0.54 0.27
CA MET A 106 16.78 1.85 0.73
C MET A 106 15.28 1.84 1.00
N ILE A 107 14.90 2.36 2.14
CA ILE A 107 13.49 2.55 2.51
C ILE A 107 13.15 4.03 2.48
N LEU A 108 12.06 4.35 1.80
CA LEU A 108 11.56 5.73 1.68
C LEU A 108 10.12 5.80 2.21
N ILE A 109 9.75 6.93 2.78
CA ILE A 109 8.37 7.32 3.05
C ILE A 109 8.13 8.63 2.30
N ASP A 110 7.20 8.61 1.36
CA ASP A 110 6.90 9.75 0.47
C ASP A 110 8.16 10.35 -0.20
N GLY A 111 9.10 9.47 -0.58
CA GLY A 111 10.37 9.85 -1.18
C GLY A 111 11.46 10.30 -0.21
N MET A 112 11.20 10.35 1.10
CA MET A 112 12.21 10.69 2.12
C MET A 112 12.85 9.42 2.69
N PRO A 113 14.19 9.31 2.67
CA PRO A 113 14.88 8.13 3.16
C PRO A 113 14.78 7.99 4.68
N ILE A 114 14.53 6.75 5.12
CA ILE A 114 14.65 6.35 6.52
C ILE A 114 16.06 5.81 6.73
N VAL A 115 16.83 6.49 7.55
CA VAL A 115 18.23 6.13 7.83
C VAL A 115 18.30 5.39 9.16
N SER A 116 18.72 4.16 9.14
CA SER A 116 19.08 3.22 10.20
C SER A 116 18.15 2.00 10.29
N SER A 117 18.72 0.85 10.65
CA SER A 117 17.99 -0.42 10.83
C SER A 117 16.91 -0.34 11.93
N LEU A 118 17.15 0.46 12.98
CA LEU A 118 16.17 0.71 14.03
C LEU A 118 14.95 1.46 13.48
N SER A 119 15.18 2.46 12.63
CA SER A 119 14.12 3.22 11.99
C SER A 119 13.34 2.39 10.98
N THR A 120 13.97 1.39 10.35
CA THR A 120 13.32 0.54 9.37
C THR A 120 12.17 -0.26 10.00
N VAL A 121 12.42 -1.01 11.06
CA VAL A 121 11.37 -1.82 11.70
C VAL A 121 10.36 -0.95 12.42
N TYR A 122 10.81 -0.05 13.29
CA TYR A 122 9.89 0.79 14.06
C TYR A 122 9.18 1.82 13.20
N GLY A 123 9.86 2.39 12.19
CA GLY A 123 9.25 3.31 11.25
C GLY A 123 8.16 2.63 10.42
N LEU A 124 8.42 1.44 9.89
CA LEU A 124 7.44 0.71 9.09
C LEU A 124 6.29 0.15 9.94
N SER A 125 6.60 -0.39 11.13
CA SER A 125 5.58 -0.93 12.03
C SER A 125 4.69 0.17 12.64
N GLY A 126 5.19 1.40 12.72
CA GLY A 126 4.45 2.54 13.24
C GLY A 126 3.52 3.22 12.24
N ILE A 127 3.56 2.86 10.95
CA ILE A 127 2.65 3.44 9.96
C ILE A 127 1.35 2.63 9.92
N PRO A 128 0.19 3.22 10.31
CA PRO A 128 -1.09 2.57 10.15
C PRO A 128 -1.40 2.25 8.69
N ASN A 129 -1.88 1.03 8.43
CA ASN A 129 -2.22 0.59 7.07
C ASN A 129 -3.29 1.48 6.42
N SER A 130 -4.16 2.08 7.22
CA SER A 130 -5.18 3.04 6.79
C SER A 130 -4.61 4.30 6.14
N LEU A 131 -3.37 4.68 6.46
CA LEU A 131 -2.70 5.85 5.89
C LEU A 131 -2.01 5.57 4.56
N ILE A 132 -1.81 4.30 4.18
CA ILE A 132 -1.05 3.95 2.99
C ILE A 132 -1.92 4.03 1.75
N GLU A 133 -1.42 4.68 0.73
CA GLU A 133 -1.99 4.68 -0.61
C GLU A 133 -1.47 3.51 -1.44
N ARG A 134 -0.15 3.33 -1.48
CA ARG A 134 0.52 2.24 -2.19
C ARG A 134 1.97 2.08 -1.69
N ILE A 135 2.55 0.95 -2.03
CA ILE A 135 3.98 0.69 -1.83
C ILE A 135 4.60 0.48 -3.22
N GLU A 136 5.66 1.21 -3.51
CA GLU A 136 6.43 1.09 -4.73
C GLU A 136 7.73 0.34 -4.42
N VAL A 137 8.02 -0.72 -5.17
CA VAL A 137 9.22 -1.53 -5.01
C VAL A 137 10.02 -1.51 -6.31
N VAL A 138 11.25 -1.06 -6.23
CA VAL A 138 12.24 -1.15 -7.31
C VAL A 138 13.23 -2.24 -6.95
N LYS A 139 13.29 -3.28 -7.75
CA LYS A 139 14.21 -4.40 -7.58
C LYS A 139 15.42 -4.22 -8.51
N GLY A 140 16.60 -4.21 -7.92
CA GLY A 140 17.83 -3.97 -8.64
C GLY A 140 18.38 -2.57 -8.40
N THR A 141 19.39 -2.18 -9.17
CA THR A 141 20.16 -0.97 -8.91
C THR A 141 19.35 0.30 -9.13
N ALA A 142 19.01 0.99 -8.05
CA ALA A 142 18.48 2.35 -8.05
C ALA A 142 19.55 3.37 -7.61
N SER A 143 20.79 2.93 -7.52
CA SER A 143 21.92 3.71 -7.00
C SER A 143 22.23 4.97 -7.80
N SER A 144 21.88 5.02 -9.09
CA SER A 144 22.02 6.22 -9.91
C SER A 144 21.17 7.41 -9.45
N LEU A 145 20.04 7.13 -8.81
CA LEU A 145 19.11 8.14 -8.32
C LEU A 145 19.21 8.36 -6.79
N TYR A 146 19.50 7.30 -6.06
CA TYR A 146 19.37 7.27 -4.59
C TYR A 146 20.70 6.97 -3.87
N GLY A 147 21.80 6.77 -4.61
CA GLY A 147 23.12 6.51 -4.02
C GLY A 147 23.39 5.04 -3.68
N SER A 148 24.50 4.80 -3.00
CA SER A 148 25.04 3.47 -2.73
C SER A 148 24.15 2.58 -1.86
N GLU A 149 23.27 3.16 -1.07
CA GLU A 149 22.35 2.40 -0.20
C GLU A 149 21.19 1.75 -0.97
N ALA A 150 21.00 2.10 -2.24
CA ALA A 150 19.96 1.55 -3.13
C ALA A 150 20.51 0.60 -4.21
N VAL A 151 21.61 -0.10 -3.93
CA VAL A 151 22.20 -1.07 -4.89
C VAL A 151 21.32 -2.31 -5.04
N GLY A 152 20.73 -2.80 -3.96
CA GLY A 152 19.82 -3.94 -3.96
C GLY A 152 18.42 -3.58 -4.46
N GLY A 153 18.05 -2.34 -4.29
CA GLY A 153 16.73 -1.82 -4.63
C GLY A 153 16.23 -0.81 -3.60
N LEU A 154 14.99 -0.40 -3.78
CA LEU A 154 14.33 0.48 -2.85
C LEU A 154 12.86 0.11 -2.65
N ILE A 155 12.33 0.48 -1.50
CA ILE A 155 10.93 0.39 -1.14
C ILE A 155 10.46 1.78 -0.74
N ASN A 156 9.47 2.31 -1.44
CA ASN A 156 8.90 3.62 -1.15
C ASN A 156 7.43 3.47 -0.74
N ILE A 157 7.12 3.89 0.47
CA ILE A 157 5.76 3.87 1.01
C ILE A 157 5.14 5.22 0.72
N ILE A 158 4.10 5.22 -0.10
CA ILE A 158 3.37 6.42 -0.45
C ILE A 158 2.13 6.52 0.45
N THR A 159 2.02 7.62 1.17
CA THR A 159 0.89 7.89 2.05
C THR A 159 -0.26 8.54 1.31
N LYS A 160 -1.48 8.33 1.81
CA LYS A 160 -2.69 8.96 1.26
C LYS A 160 -2.63 10.47 1.46
N LYS A 161 -2.96 11.19 0.40
CA LYS A 161 -3.15 12.65 0.51
C LYS A 161 -4.41 12.91 1.35
N ALA A 162 -4.30 13.78 2.34
CA ALA A 162 -5.43 14.14 3.21
C ALA A 162 -6.65 14.66 2.43
N THR A 163 -6.43 15.29 1.28
CA THR A 163 -7.50 15.81 0.41
C THR A 163 -8.38 14.73 -0.17
N SER A 164 -7.80 13.60 -0.60
CA SER A 164 -8.49 12.48 -1.28
C SER A 164 -8.87 11.35 -0.36
N ALA A 165 -8.34 11.33 0.88
CA ALA A 165 -8.62 10.26 1.83
C ALA A 165 -10.10 10.24 2.28
N PRO A 166 -10.68 9.06 2.55
CA PRO A 166 -12.00 8.94 3.14
C PRO A 166 -12.05 9.56 4.53
N LYS A 167 -13.23 9.99 4.97
CA LYS A 167 -13.42 10.62 6.29
C LYS A 167 -13.12 9.67 7.43
N LEU A 168 -13.45 8.38 7.25
CA LEU A 168 -13.25 7.32 8.22
C LEU A 168 -12.88 6.05 7.48
N THR A 169 -11.86 5.37 7.96
CA THR A 169 -11.51 3.99 7.60
C THR A 169 -11.39 3.18 8.87
N LEU A 170 -11.88 1.96 8.86
CA LEU A 170 -11.71 1.01 9.94
C LEU A 170 -11.49 -0.37 9.33
N ASP A 171 -10.37 -0.97 9.68
CA ASP A 171 -10.03 -2.33 9.32
C ASP A 171 -9.74 -3.12 10.59
N VAL A 172 -10.48 -4.21 10.80
CA VAL A 172 -10.30 -5.08 11.97
C VAL A 172 -10.19 -6.51 11.48
N PHE A 173 -9.17 -7.22 11.95
CA PHE A 173 -9.04 -8.64 11.71
C PHE A 173 -8.49 -9.37 12.92
N THR A 174 -8.81 -10.64 13.00
CA THR A 174 -8.28 -11.55 14.01
C THR A 174 -7.71 -12.79 13.34
N THR A 175 -6.67 -13.35 13.93
CA THR A 175 -6.04 -14.57 13.46
C THR A 175 -6.45 -15.78 14.30
N SER A 176 -6.17 -16.99 13.81
CA SER A 176 -6.36 -18.23 14.59
C SER A 176 -5.48 -18.29 15.86
N TRP A 177 -4.46 -17.46 15.94
CA TRP A 177 -3.57 -17.29 17.08
C TRP A 177 -4.10 -16.33 18.15
N ARG A 178 -5.40 -15.94 18.06
CA ARG A 178 -6.04 -14.97 18.96
C ARG A 178 -5.39 -13.59 18.96
N GLU A 179 -4.75 -13.22 17.87
CA GLU A 179 -4.33 -11.86 17.64
C GLU A 179 -5.52 -11.02 17.23
N LEU A 180 -5.62 -9.82 17.78
CA LEU A 180 -6.59 -8.81 17.39
C LEU A 180 -5.83 -7.60 16.84
N ASN A 181 -6.11 -7.26 15.61
CA ASN A 181 -5.57 -6.08 14.96
C ASN A 181 -6.71 -5.15 14.59
N ALA A 182 -6.59 -3.88 14.94
CA ALA A 182 -7.52 -2.84 14.57
C ALA A 182 -6.75 -1.62 14.04
N ASP A 183 -7.07 -1.21 12.83
CA ASP A 183 -6.47 -0.06 12.17
C ASP A 183 -7.56 0.95 11.83
N GLY A 184 -7.41 2.18 12.28
CA GLY A 184 -8.36 3.25 12.06
C GLY A 184 -7.70 4.48 11.44
N GLY A 185 -8.35 5.07 10.44
CA GLY A 185 -7.94 6.33 9.84
C GLY A 185 -9.05 7.36 9.92
N PHE A 186 -8.71 8.57 10.32
CA PHE A 186 -9.65 9.68 10.49
C PHE A 186 -9.17 10.89 9.71
N LYS A 187 -10.07 11.47 8.94
CA LYS A 187 -9.83 12.74 8.26
C LYS A 187 -10.69 13.84 8.89
N PHE A 188 -10.06 14.92 9.25
CA PHE A 188 -10.77 16.14 9.65
C PHE A 188 -10.19 17.36 8.97
N LYS A 189 -11.03 18.35 8.80
CA LYS A 189 -10.68 19.61 8.14
C LYS A 189 -10.57 20.72 9.17
N ILE A 190 -9.43 21.36 9.21
CA ILE A 190 -9.24 22.59 9.98
C ILE A 190 -9.67 23.76 9.07
N PRO A 191 -10.75 24.50 9.43
CA PRO A 191 -11.23 25.58 8.58
C PRO A 191 -10.12 26.57 8.25
N LYS A 192 -10.00 26.89 6.94
CA LYS A 192 -9.02 27.85 6.38
C LYS A 192 -7.54 27.49 6.49
N THR A 193 -7.18 26.31 7.02
CA THR A 193 -5.78 25.98 7.29
C THR A 193 -5.32 24.71 6.56
N ALA A 194 -5.91 23.55 6.85
CA ALA A 194 -5.42 22.28 6.32
C ALA A 194 -6.46 21.16 6.43
N ASP A 195 -6.33 20.17 5.56
CA ASP A 195 -6.94 18.86 5.76
C ASP A 195 -5.92 17.98 6.52
N VAL A 196 -6.36 17.37 7.59
CA VAL A 196 -5.52 16.50 8.43
C VAL A 196 -6.03 15.07 8.34
N LEU A 197 -5.12 14.15 8.05
CA LEU A 197 -5.35 12.73 8.10
C LEU A 197 -4.53 12.13 9.24
N THR A 198 -5.17 11.43 10.14
CA THR A 198 -4.52 10.71 11.24
C THR A 198 -4.90 9.24 11.22
N GLY A 199 -4.02 8.40 11.71
CA GLY A 199 -4.25 6.98 11.82
C GLY A 199 -3.89 6.47 13.20
N ILE A 200 -4.58 5.42 13.62
CA ILE A 200 -4.34 4.70 14.86
C ILE A 200 -4.29 3.23 14.51
N ASN A 201 -3.25 2.56 14.97
CA ASN A 201 -3.16 1.11 14.91
C ASN A 201 -3.16 0.55 16.33
N TYR A 202 -3.97 -0.47 16.55
CA TYR A 202 -4.02 -1.24 17.78
C TYR A 202 -3.74 -2.69 17.46
N PHE A 203 -2.80 -3.25 18.17
CA PHE A 203 -2.39 -4.63 18.05
C PHE A 203 -2.39 -5.29 19.44
N ASN A 204 -3.08 -6.42 19.57
CA ASN A 204 -3.08 -7.21 20.78
C ASN A 204 -2.79 -8.67 20.46
N PHE A 205 -1.86 -9.22 21.20
CA PHE A 205 -1.39 -10.57 21.08
C PHE A 205 -1.61 -11.30 22.39
N GLN A 206 -2.43 -12.35 22.40
CA GLN A 206 -2.62 -13.16 23.59
C GLN A 206 -1.59 -14.28 23.62
N ASN A 207 -0.82 -14.35 24.71
CA ASN A 207 0.11 -15.46 24.94
C ASN A 207 -0.66 -16.78 24.99
N LEU A 208 -0.24 -17.72 24.16
CA LEU A 208 -0.78 -19.09 24.16
C LEU A 208 -0.33 -19.94 25.35
N PHE A 209 0.56 -19.41 26.19
CA PHE A 209 1.14 -20.09 27.35
C PHE A 209 0.82 -19.29 28.62
N SER A 210 -0.35 -19.52 29.16
CA SER A 210 -0.70 -19.22 30.56
C SER A 210 -1.25 -20.47 31.21
#